data_c767197c19643cf838814dfeff94ae57
#
_entry.id   c767197c19643cf838814dfeff94ae57
#
_cell.length_a   1.000
_cell.length_b   1.000
_cell.length_c   1.000
_cell.angle_alpha   90.00
_cell.angle_beta   90.00
_cell.angle_gamma   90.00
#
_symmetry.space_group_name_H-M   'P 1'
#
loop_
_entity.id
_entity.type
_entity.pdbx_description
1 polymer ?
#
loop_
_entity_poly.entity_id
_entity_poly.type
_entity_poly.pdbx_seq_one_letter_code
_entity_poly.pdbx_strand_id
1 'polypeptide(L)'
;MKQYHLYVFTQDACPPCARLKNYVETLAESERAELDFVPLKTSSGERTALAGELAVELTPTLVVCHETVSCEIASDDEEYCELEEESVERFVGATAIIENLDATLDAYTYSHPE
;
A
#
# COMPACT_ATOMS: atom_id res chain seq x y z
N MET A 1 -10.71 1.42 -12.67
CA MET A 1 -10.87 0.81 -11.36
C MET A 1 -9.53 0.23 -10.91
N LYS A 2 -9.04 0.64 -9.75
CA LYS A 2 -7.76 0.16 -9.25
C LYS A 2 -7.89 -1.27 -8.77
N GLN A 3 -7.03 -2.14 -9.27
CA GLN A 3 -6.95 -3.52 -8.78
C GLN A 3 -5.85 -3.67 -7.73
N TYR A 4 -4.91 -2.72 -7.70
CA TYR A 4 -3.78 -2.76 -6.78
C TYR A 4 -3.74 -1.50 -5.95
N HIS A 5 -3.34 -1.65 -4.70
CA HIS A 5 -3.13 -0.55 -3.78
C HIS A 5 -1.69 -0.58 -3.29
N LEU A 6 -1.04 0.56 -3.31
CA LEU A 6 0.34 0.70 -2.85
C LEU A 6 0.34 1.48 -1.54
N TYR A 7 0.48 0.76 -0.44
CA TYR A 7 0.50 1.36 0.89
C TYR A 7 1.92 1.58 1.36
N VAL A 8 2.23 2.80 1.75
CA VAL A 8 3.53 3.15 2.31
C VAL A 8 3.34 3.46 3.78
N PHE A 9 3.84 2.59 4.63
CA PHE A 9 3.72 2.76 6.07
C PHE A 9 4.87 3.60 6.59
N THR A 10 4.55 4.66 7.31
CA THR A 10 5.52 5.59 7.87
C THR A 10 5.18 5.87 9.32
N GLN A 11 6.10 6.51 10.03
CA GLN A 11 5.84 6.98 11.39
C GLN A 11 6.66 8.24 11.65
N ASP A 12 6.31 8.93 12.74
CA ASP A 12 7.02 10.14 13.12
C ASP A 12 8.43 9.79 13.60
N ALA A 13 9.33 10.78 13.53
CA ALA A 13 10.73 10.61 13.96
C ALA A 13 11.42 9.42 13.28
N CYS A 14 11.15 9.23 12.02
CA CYS A 14 11.71 8.15 11.23
C CYS A 14 12.56 8.75 10.09
N PRO A 15 13.90 8.85 10.25
CA PRO A 15 14.75 9.41 9.20
C PRO A 15 14.62 8.71 7.84
N PRO A 16 14.59 7.38 7.76
CA PRO A 16 14.35 6.71 6.48
C PRO A 16 13.01 7.07 5.85
N CYS A 17 11.98 7.29 6.67
CA CYS A 17 10.67 7.72 6.17
C CYS A 17 10.77 9.11 5.54
N ALA A 18 11.49 10.03 6.17
CA ALA A 18 11.69 11.37 5.63
C ALA A 18 12.45 11.32 4.30
N ARG A 19 13.46 10.46 4.21
CA ARG A 19 14.22 10.27 2.97
C ARG A 19 13.33 9.77 1.85
N LEU A 20 12.46 8.83 2.16
CA LEU A 20 11.51 8.31 1.16
C LEU A 20 10.52 9.38 0.72
N LYS A 21 9.99 10.16 1.65
CA LYS A 21 9.06 11.23 1.31
C LYS A 21 9.71 12.28 0.40
N ASN A 22 10.96 12.62 0.66
CA ASN A 22 11.70 13.55 -0.18
C ASN A 22 11.87 13.01 -1.60
N TYR A 23 12.14 11.72 -1.72
CA TYR A 23 12.25 11.09 -3.03
C TYR A 23 10.90 11.10 -3.76
N VAL A 24 9.83 10.78 -3.06
CA VAL A 24 8.48 10.75 -3.64
C VAL A 24 8.07 12.13 -4.15
N GLU A 25 8.50 13.20 -3.49
CA GLU A 25 8.22 14.56 -3.94
C GLU A 25 8.86 14.89 -5.30
N THR A 26 9.87 14.13 -5.71
CA THR A 26 10.49 14.32 -7.03
C THR A 26 9.74 13.63 -8.14
N LEU A 27 8.78 12.77 -7.79
CA LEU A 27 7.99 12.04 -8.78
C LEU A 27 6.90 12.92 -9.38
N ALA A 28 6.39 12.51 -10.53
CA ALA A 28 5.25 13.18 -11.15
C ALA A 28 4.02 13.06 -10.23
N GLU A 29 3.14 14.06 -10.28
CA GLU A 29 1.94 14.08 -9.45
C GLU A 29 1.09 12.83 -9.63
N SER A 30 0.97 12.34 -10.85
CA SER A 30 0.21 11.13 -11.14
C SER A 30 0.82 9.89 -10.47
N GLU A 31 2.14 9.85 -10.36
CA GLU A 31 2.83 8.75 -9.68
C GLU A 31 2.66 8.84 -8.17
N ARG A 32 2.78 10.05 -7.62
CA ARG A 32 2.58 10.26 -6.19
C ARG A 32 1.17 9.91 -5.76
N ALA A 33 0.20 10.20 -6.61
CA ALA A 33 -1.20 9.93 -6.31
C ALA A 33 -1.51 8.44 -6.18
N GLU A 34 -0.66 7.58 -6.72
CA GLU A 34 -0.83 6.14 -6.63
C GLU A 34 -0.35 5.57 -5.29
N LEU A 35 0.40 6.35 -4.52
CA LEU A 35 0.93 5.90 -3.24
C LEU A 35 0.05 6.39 -2.09
N ASP A 36 -0.39 5.46 -1.27
CA ASP A 36 -1.19 5.77 -0.08
C ASP A 36 -0.30 5.70 1.16
N PHE A 37 -0.03 6.86 1.75
CA PHE A 37 0.77 6.91 2.97
C PHE A 37 -0.11 6.62 4.17
N VAL A 38 0.27 5.61 4.94
CA VAL A 38 -0.49 5.14 6.09
C VAL A 38 0.41 5.21 7.31
N PRO A 39 -0.05 5.81 8.41
CA PRO A 39 0.74 5.79 9.64
C PRO A 39 0.80 4.36 10.20
N LEU A 40 1.97 3.98 10.68
CA LEU A 40 2.12 2.66 11.31
C LEU A 40 1.34 2.58 12.62
N LYS A 41 1.32 3.68 13.36
CA LYS A 41 0.68 3.75 14.66
C LYS A 41 -0.32 4.89 14.74
N THR A 42 -1.32 4.71 15.58
CA THR A 42 -2.29 5.78 15.89
C THR A 42 -1.67 6.79 16.83
N SER A 43 -2.39 7.87 17.11
CA SER A 43 -1.94 8.89 18.06
C SER A 43 -1.75 8.34 19.47
N SER A 44 -2.42 7.24 19.80
CA SER A 44 -2.28 6.58 21.10
C SER A 44 -1.11 5.58 21.13
N GLY A 45 -0.38 5.42 20.03
CA GLY A 45 0.76 4.53 19.96
C GLY A 45 0.45 3.10 19.59
N GLU A 46 -0.79 2.80 19.27
CA GLU A 46 -1.20 1.48 18.86
C GLU A 46 -1.03 1.32 17.35
N ARG A 47 -0.73 0.09 16.92
CA ARG A 47 -0.61 -0.19 15.50
C ARG A 47 -1.96 0.03 14.80
N THR A 48 -1.93 0.69 13.64
CA THR A 48 -3.16 0.88 12.87
C THR A 48 -3.71 -0.47 12.39
N ALA A 49 -5.01 -0.52 12.15
CA ALA A 49 -5.66 -1.75 11.74
C ALA A 49 -5.03 -2.34 10.47
N LEU A 50 -4.79 -1.50 9.48
CA LEU A 50 -4.20 -1.96 8.22
C LEU A 50 -2.78 -2.49 8.42
N ALA A 51 -1.98 -1.82 9.24
CA ALA A 51 -0.62 -2.30 9.55
C ALA A 51 -0.66 -3.66 10.25
N GLY A 52 -1.63 -3.85 11.12
CA GLY A 52 -1.83 -5.14 11.79
C GLY A 52 -2.25 -6.24 10.82
N GLU A 53 -3.17 -5.95 9.92
CA GLU A 53 -3.63 -6.92 8.91
C GLU A 53 -2.50 -7.33 7.97
N LEU A 54 -1.66 -6.40 7.59
CA LEU A 54 -0.55 -6.66 6.67
C LEU A 54 0.74 -7.05 7.39
N ALA A 55 0.69 -7.14 8.71
CA ALA A 55 1.83 -7.52 9.56
C ALA A 55 3.06 -6.62 9.33
N VAL A 56 2.83 -5.33 9.23
CA VAL A 56 3.90 -4.35 9.04
C VAL A 56 4.48 -3.95 10.40
N GLU A 57 5.78 -4.12 10.56
CA GLU A 57 6.45 -3.82 11.83
C GLU A 57 7.51 -2.73 11.72
N LEU A 58 8.04 -2.53 10.52
CA LEU A 58 9.13 -1.57 10.28
C LEU A 58 8.66 -0.45 9.37
N THR A 59 9.30 0.69 9.44
CA THR A 59 9.02 1.83 8.57
C THR A 59 10.31 2.38 7.96
N PRO A 60 10.27 2.88 6.73
CA PRO A 60 9.10 2.77 5.86
C PRO A 60 8.97 1.37 5.26
N THR A 61 7.75 0.94 5.00
CA THR A 61 7.48 -0.31 4.30
C THR A 61 6.46 -0.04 3.20
N LEU A 62 6.75 -0.49 2.00
CA LEU A 62 5.81 -0.45 0.89
C LEU A 62 5.20 -1.83 0.73
N VAL A 63 3.88 -1.90 0.78
CA VAL A 63 3.15 -3.13 0.56
C VAL A 63 2.24 -2.94 -0.64
N VAL A 64 2.40 -3.81 -1.64
CA VAL A 64 1.51 -3.82 -2.81
C VAL A 64 0.42 -4.85 -2.53
N CYS A 65 -0.82 -4.42 -2.54
CA CYS A 65 -1.97 -5.27 -2.29
C CYS A 65 -2.82 -5.40 -3.55
N HIS A 66 -3.29 -6.60 -3.79
CA HIS A 66 -4.25 -6.86 -4.86
C HIS A 66 -5.63 -6.94 -4.25
N GLU A 67 -6.56 -6.15 -4.77
CA GLU A 67 -7.93 -6.15 -4.32
C GLU A 67 -8.73 -7.18 -5.10
N THR A 68 -9.39 -8.08 -4.41
CA THR A 68 -10.24 -9.09 -5.02
C THR A 68 -11.64 -8.99 -4.42
N VAL A 69 -12.63 -9.35 -5.23
CA VAL A 69 -14.01 -9.37 -4.81
C VAL A 69 -14.46 -10.83 -4.77
N SER A 70 -14.90 -11.27 -3.62
CA SER A 70 -15.44 -12.61 -3.43
C SER A 70 -16.93 -12.49 -3.15
N CYS A 71 -17.75 -13.13 -3.98
CA CYS A 71 -19.20 -13.09 -3.82
C CYS A 71 -19.74 -14.47 -3.47
N GLU A 72 -20.59 -14.52 -2.46
CA GLU A 72 -21.23 -15.76 -2.05
C GLU A 72 -22.74 -15.57 -2.01
N ILE A 73 -23.45 -16.66 -2.29
CA ILE A 73 -24.89 -16.65 -2.21
C ILE A 73 -25.26 -17.33 -0.88
N ALA A 74 -25.91 -16.57 -0.01
CA ALA A 74 -26.40 -17.12 1.25
C ALA A 74 -27.60 -18.01 1.00
N SER A 75 -27.95 -18.83 2.02
CA SER A 75 -29.04 -19.79 1.90
C SER A 75 -30.40 -19.16 1.66
N ASP A 76 -30.54 -17.86 1.85
CA ASP A 76 -31.76 -17.10 1.64
C ASP A 76 -31.82 -16.40 0.27
N ASP A 77 -30.99 -16.83 -0.65
CA ASP A 77 -30.84 -16.21 -1.97
C ASP A 77 -30.30 -14.78 -1.91
N GLU A 78 -29.74 -14.39 -0.78
CA GLU A 78 -29.07 -13.12 -0.67
C GLU A 78 -27.62 -13.26 -1.11
N GLU A 79 -27.24 -12.46 -2.08
CA GLU A 79 -25.87 -12.41 -2.56
C GLU A 79 -25.16 -11.29 -1.82
N TYR A 80 -24.01 -11.60 -1.26
CA TYR A 80 -23.16 -10.56 -0.70
C TYR A 80 -21.74 -10.73 -1.19
N CYS A 81 -21.08 -9.61 -1.34
CA CYS A 81 -19.71 -9.58 -1.85
C CYS A 81 -18.80 -8.94 -0.81
N GLU A 82 -17.65 -9.54 -0.61
CA GLU A 82 -16.63 -9.02 0.27
C GLU A 82 -15.41 -8.61 -0.54
N LEU A 83 -14.83 -7.47 -0.17
CA LEU A 83 -13.58 -7.03 -0.72
C LEU A 83 -12.46 -7.58 0.13
N GLU A 84 -11.53 -8.26 -0.50
CA GLU A 84 -10.35 -8.79 0.17
C GLU A 84 -9.11 -8.18 -0.45
N GLU A 85 -8.13 -7.87 0.38
CA GLU A 85 -6.84 -7.40 -0.08
C GLU A 85 -5.78 -8.41 0.27
N GLU A 86 -4.97 -8.78 -0.72
CA GLU A 86 -3.91 -9.74 -0.55
C GLU A 86 -2.59 -9.08 -0.91
N SER A 87 -1.60 -9.18 -0.03
CA SER A 87 -0.30 -8.61 -0.31
C SER A 87 0.45 -9.45 -1.35
N VAL A 88 0.93 -8.81 -2.40
CA VAL A 88 1.64 -9.49 -3.48
C VAL A 88 3.12 -9.18 -3.47
N GLU A 89 3.52 -8.00 -3.01
CA GLU A 89 4.93 -7.63 -2.87
C GLU A 89 5.11 -6.73 -1.66
N ARG A 90 6.32 -6.75 -1.12
CA ARG A 90 6.68 -5.94 0.04
C ARG A 90 8.13 -5.53 -0.05
N PHE A 91 8.38 -4.24 0.19
CA PHE A 91 9.74 -3.71 0.26
C PHE A 91 9.91 -3.00 1.60
N VAL A 92 10.94 -3.36 2.32
CA VAL A 92 11.20 -2.82 3.66
C VAL A 92 12.44 -1.93 3.62
N GLY A 93 12.28 -0.71 4.13
CA GLY A 93 13.35 0.26 4.19
C GLY A 93 13.35 1.21 3.00
N ALA A 94 13.81 2.45 3.25
CA ALA A 94 13.79 3.49 2.22
C ALA A 94 14.59 3.10 0.98
N THR A 95 15.77 2.51 1.17
CA THR A 95 16.62 2.14 0.04
C THR A 95 15.95 1.12 -0.87
N ALA A 96 15.39 0.07 -0.28
CA ALA A 96 14.71 -0.97 -1.07
C ALA A 96 13.50 -0.39 -1.80
N ILE A 97 12.73 0.46 -1.15
CA ILE A 97 11.57 1.08 -1.76
C ILE A 97 11.99 1.98 -2.92
N ILE A 98 12.95 2.87 -2.69
CA ILE A 98 13.41 3.81 -3.72
C ILE A 98 13.96 3.08 -4.94
N GLU A 99 14.76 2.05 -4.73
CA GLU A 99 15.35 1.29 -5.82
C GLU A 99 14.32 0.54 -6.68
N ASN A 100 13.19 0.17 -6.07
CA ASN A 100 12.18 -0.61 -6.76
C ASN A 100 10.91 0.17 -7.11
N LEU A 101 10.82 1.43 -6.70
CA LEU A 101 9.57 2.18 -6.82
C LEU A 101 9.14 2.38 -8.27
N ASP A 102 10.06 2.77 -9.15
CA ASP A 102 9.72 2.99 -10.55
C ASP A 102 9.19 1.72 -11.21
N ALA A 103 9.86 0.60 -10.98
CA ALA A 103 9.42 -0.68 -11.52
C ALA A 103 8.08 -1.13 -10.91
N THR A 104 7.88 -0.86 -9.63
CA THR A 104 6.64 -1.19 -8.94
C THR A 104 5.48 -0.37 -9.48
N LEU A 105 5.68 0.92 -9.66
CA LEU A 105 4.66 1.80 -10.24
C LEU A 105 4.32 1.35 -11.66
N ASP A 106 5.33 1.04 -12.45
CA ASP A 106 5.14 0.57 -13.82
C ASP A 106 4.35 -0.74 -13.87
N ALA A 107 4.62 -1.64 -12.94
CA ALA A 107 3.98 -2.96 -12.91
C ALA A 107 2.54 -2.92 -12.43
N TYR A 108 2.22 -2.04 -11.48
CA TYR A 108 0.95 -2.12 -10.76
C TYR A 108 0.02 -0.93 -10.92
N THR A 109 0.49 0.21 -11.41
CA THR A 109 -0.37 1.40 -11.44
C THR A 109 -0.72 1.87 -12.83
N TYR A 110 0.15 1.69 -13.79
CA TYR A 110 -0.14 2.16 -15.13
C TYR A 110 -1.12 1.22 -15.79
N SER A 111 -2.27 1.78 -16.14
CA SER A 111 -3.20 1.07 -16.99
C SER A 111 -2.55 0.97 -18.35
N HIS A 112 -2.19 -0.19 -18.75
CA HIS A 112 -1.72 -0.37 -20.10
C HIS A 112 -2.92 -0.18 -21.02
N PRO A 113 -2.82 0.67 -22.00
CA PRO A 113 -3.91 0.77 -22.96
C PRO A 113 -4.08 -0.58 -23.64
N GLU A 114 -5.22 -1.08 -23.49
CA GLU A 114 -5.59 -2.36 -24.10
C GLU A 114 -6.05 -2.18 -25.51
#